data_2bffea9e3290b2f457fa0035c87f11cd
#
_entry.id   2bffea9e3290b2f457fa0035c87f11cd
#
_cell.length_a   1.000
_cell.length_b   1.000
_cell.length_c   1.000
_cell.angle_alpha   90.00
_cell.angle_beta   90.00
_cell.angle_gamma   90.00
#
_symmetry.space_group_name_H-M   'P 1'
#
loop_
_entity.id
_entity.type
_entity.pdbx_description
1 polymer ?
#
loop_
_entity_poly.entity_id
_entity_poly.type
_entity_poly.pdbx_seq_one_letter_code
_entity_poly.pdbx_strand_id
1 'polypeptide(L)'
;MNRREFLCLGAACLLGVADGQKIVEASYYEPMIYKRFFQFTEYEERSVTDALVIHHTGFPDVDKDSTAAEIHKFHQEERKWAGIGYHYLIRKDGMIEQGRRPRAIGAHALGHNKHSLGICLAGNFDIGKPTAAQMKSVKELCRWLCKKYGLDPMEKGVIVGHRDLNDTLCPGKNLYRRLGEIRRFCV
;
A
#
# COMPACT_ATOMS: atom_id res chain seq x y z
N MET A 1 -4.64 18.51 -43.51
CA MET A 1 -4.53 18.55 -42.08
C MET A 1 -5.05 17.21 -41.54
N ASN A 2 -4.15 16.28 -41.23
CA ASN A 2 -4.50 14.91 -40.87
C ASN A 2 -4.48 14.73 -39.34
N ARG A 3 -5.63 14.37 -38.78
CA ARG A 3 -5.77 13.91 -37.39
C ARG A 3 -5.10 12.54 -37.28
N ARG A 4 -4.07 12.43 -36.45
CA ARG A 4 -3.49 11.16 -36.04
C ARG A 4 -4.33 10.62 -34.88
N GLU A 5 -5.07 9.56 -35.16
CA GLU A 5 -5.73 8.75 -34.13
C GLU A 5 -4.66 7.91 -33.41
N PHE A 6 -4.61 8.09 -32.09
CA PHE A 6 -3.83 7.20 -31.23
C PHE A 6 -4.65 5.93 -31.00
N LEU A 7 -4.31 4.87 -31.70
CA LEU A 7 -4.81 3.53 -31.41
C LEU A 7 -4.11 2.98 -30.17
N CYS A 8 -4.86 2.88 -29.06
CA CYS A 8 -4.47 2.02 -27.95
C CYS A 8 -4.59 0.56 -28.39
N LEU A 9 -3.47 -0.10 -28.60
CA LEU A 9 -3.42 -1.55 -28.78
C LEU A 9 -3.72 -2.23 -27.44
N GLY A 10 -4.99 -2.56 -27.22
CA GLY A 10 -5.40 -3.50 -26.20
C GLY A 10 -4.95 -4.90 -26.59
N ALA A 11 -4.17 -5.56 -25.73
CA ALA A 11 -3.82 -6.96 -25.91
C ALA A 11 -5.10 -7.80 -25.91
N ALA A 12 -5.40 -8.43 -27.04
CA ALA A 12 -6.51 -9.36 -27.20
C ALA A 12 -6.17 -10.65 -26.42
N CYS A 13 -6.93 -10.92 -25.35
CA CYS A 13 -6.93 -12.22 -24.69
C CYS A 13 -7.70 -13.23 -25.55
N LEU A 14 -7.04 -14.30 -25.93
CA LEU A 14 -7.63 -15.46 -26.60
C LEU A 14 -8.62 -16.16 -25.64
N LEU A 15 -9.89 -16.18 -26.02
CA LEU A 15 -10.94 -16.91 -25.33
C LEU A 15 -10.84 -18.41 -25.68
N GLY A 16 -10.36 -19.20 -24.73
CA GLY A 16 -10.54 -20.65 -24.75
C GLY A 16 -11.87 -21.02 -24.14
N VAL A 17 -12.83 -21.52 -24.91
CA VAL A 17 -14.11 -22.03 -24.43
C VAL A 17 -13.95 -23.52 -24.13
N ALA A 18 -13.95 -23.89 -22.87
CA ALA A 18 -14.21 -25.23 -22.42
C ALA A 18 -15.14 -25.16 -21.20
N ASP A 19 -16.32 -25.76 -21.35
CA ASP A 19 -17.34 -25.96 -20.32
C ASP A 19 -17.76 -24.75 -19.45
N GLY A 20 -18.72 -23.98 -19.95
CA GLY A 20 -19.79 -23.31 -19.20
C GLY A 20 -19.43 -22.34 -18.05
N GLN A 21 -18.19 -22.19 -17.65
CA GLN A 21 -17.74 -21.22 -16.66
C GLN A 21 -16.91 -20.14 -17.33
N LYS A 22 -17.48 -18.96 -17.51
CA LYS A 22 -16.72 -17.74 -17.78
C LYS A 22 -15.80 -17.51 -16.57
N ILE A 23 -14.54 -17.90 -16.67
CA ILE A 23 -13.50 -17.40 -15.79
C ILE A 23 -13.35 -15.92 -16.15
N VAL A 24 -13.99 -15.06 -15.36
CA VAL A 24 -13.67 -13.64 -15.38
C VAL A 24 -12.27 -13.54 -14.80
N GLU A 25 -11.25 -13.48 -15.66
CA GLU A 25 -9.91 -13.06 -15.21
C GLU A 25 -10.11 -11.73 -14.48
N ALA A 26 -9.91 -11.75 -13.17
CA ALA A 26 -9.92 -10.54 -12.37
C ALA A 26 -8.80 -9.64 -12.91
N SER A 27 -9.17 -8.61 -13.67
CA SER A 27 -8.20 -7.70 -14.26
C SER A 27 -7.46 -7.01 -13.13
N TYR A 28 -6.18 -7.25 -13.05
CA TYR A 28 -5.28 -6.69 -12.04
C TYR A 28 -4.94 -5.24 -12.41
N TYR A 29 -5.91 -4.34 -12.28
CA TYR A 29 -5.67 -2.92 -12.54
C TYR A 29 -4.91 -2.29 -11.37
N GLU A 30 -3.99 -1.38 -11.71
CA GLU A 30 -3.42 -0.45 -10.73
C GLU A 30 -4.58 0.33 -10.11
N PRO A 31 -4.75 0.31 -8.78
CA PRO A 31 -5.76 1.13 -8.14
C PRO A 31 -5.47 2.61 -8.38
N MET A 32 -6.49 3.47 -8.28
CA MET A 32 -6.27 4.90 -8.39
C MET A 32 -5.39 5.38 -7.25
N ILE A 33 -4.18 5.86 -7.57
CA ILE A 33 -3.21 6.37 -6.62
C ILE A 33 -2.98 7.85 -6.89
N TYR A 34 -3.27 8.70 -5.91
CA TYR A 34 -3.02 10.12 -5.96
C TYR A 34 -1.54 10.39 -5.73
N LYS A 35 -0.82 10.72 -6.79
CA LYS A 35 0.61 11.03 -6.74
C LYS A 35 0.79 12.46 -6.25
N ARG A 36 1.53 12.62 -5.14
CA ARG A 36 1.96 13.91 -4.61
C ARG A 36 3.46 14.03 -4.78
N PHE A 37 3.92 15.22 -5.12
CA PHE A 37 5.35 15.53 -5.19
C PHE A 37 5.80 16.10 -3.85
N PHE A 38 6.60 15.33 -3.13
CA PHE A 38 7.24 15.76 -1.90
C PHE A 38 8.72 16.00 -2.12
N GLN A 39 9.29 16.97 -1.43
CA GLN A 39 10.73 17.19 -1.38
C GLN A 39 11.32 16.43 -0.20
N PHE A 40 12.19 15.46 -0.50
CA PHE A 40 12.92 14.70 0.48
C PHE A 40 14.35 15.30 0.60
N THR A 41 14.88 15.36 1.82
CA THR A 41 16.24 15.87 2.05
C THR A 41 17.30 14.86 1.61
N GLU A 42 16.98 13.58 1.58
CA GLU A 42 17.82 12.50 1.08
C GLU A 42 16.98 11.39 0.49
N TYR A 43 17.58 10.60 -0.39
CA TYR A 43 16.87 9.59 -1.16
C TYR A 43 17.82 8.49 -1.62
N GLU A 44 17.50 7.26 -1.25
CA GLU A 44 18.16 6.05 -1.75
C GLU A 44 17.17 5.15 -2.46
N GLU A 45 17.59 4.48 -3.53
CA GLU A 45 16.76 3.53 -4.25
C GLU A 45 16.89 2.11 -3.66
N ARG A 46 15.76 1.40 -3.66
CA ARG A 46 15.65 0.00 -3.26
C ARG A 46 15.80 -0.90 -4.49
N SER A 47 16.57 -1.95 -4.36
CA SER A 47 16.79 -2.95 -5.44
C SER A 47 15.82 -4.13 -5.37
N VAL A 48 15.33 -4.47 -4.18
CA VAL A 48 14.47 -5.64 -3.93
C VAL A 48 13.15 -5.20 -3.29
N THR A 49 12.06 -5.90 -3.62
CA THR A 49 10.79 -5.82 -2.91
C THR A 49 10.30 -7.23 -2.68
N ASP A 50 10.30 -7.67 -1.44
CA ASP A 50 9.86 -9.00 -1.01
C ASP A 50 8.78 -8.96 0.08
N ALA A 51 8.48 -7.77 0.64
CA ALA A 51 7.48 -7.61 1.67
C ALA A 51 6.63 -6.34 1.54
N LEU A 52 5.36 -6.46 1.96
CA LEU A 52 4.41 -5.37 2.15
C LEU A 52 4.11 -5.25 3.64
N VAL A 53 4.49 -4.14 4.26
CA VAL A 53 4.34 -3.92 5.70
C VAL A 53 3.15 -2.99 5.94
N ILE A 54 2.17 -3.49 6.69
CA ILE A 54 0.95 -2.75 7.01
C ILE A 54 1.14 -1.99 8.32
N HIS A 55 0.79 -0.69 8.26
CA HIS A 55 0.88 0.24 9.37
C HIS A 55 -0.44 0.96 9.63
N HIS A 56 -0.52 1.63 10.77
CA HIS A 56 -1.49 2.67 11.05
C HIS A 56 -0.79 3.97 11.49
N THR A 57 -1.50 5.09 11.43
CA THR A 57 -0.93 6.35 11.91
C THR A 57 -0.81 6.41 13.43
N GLY A 58 -1.68 5.69 14.16
CA GLY A 58 -1.57 5.50 15.60
C GLY A 58 -1.77 6.75 16.45
N PHE A 59 -2.35 7.81 15.91
CA PHE A 59 -2.66 9.01 16.69
C PHE A 59 -3.73 8.73 17.76
N PRO A 60 -3.74 9.49 18.88
CA PRO A 60 -4.75 9.34 19.93
C PRO A 60 -6.18 9.45 19.40
N ASP A 61 -6.40 10.34 18.44
CA ASP A 61 -7.71 10.54 17.82
C ASP A 61 -8.00 9.45 16.78
N VAL A 62 -9.03 8.64 17.09
CA VAL A 62 -9.50 7.54 16.23
C VAL A 62 -10.01 8.03 14.89
N ASP A 63 -10.60 9.23 14.87
CA ASP A 63 -11.29 9.78 13.71
C ASP A 63 -10.40 10.65 12.83
N LYS A 64 -9.15 10.90 13.25
CA LYS A 64 -8.23 11.69 12.47
C LYS A 64 -7.94 11.02 11.12
N ASP A 65 -8.28 11.73 10.05
CA ASP A 65 -8.01 11.34 8.67
C ASP A 65 -6.75 12.07 8.15
N SER A 66 -5.57 11.57 8.57
CA SER A 66 -4.30 12.18 8.19
C SER A 66 -4.03 12.05 6.71
N THR A 67 -3.53 13.12 6.09
CA THR A 67 -3.05 13.14 4.70
C THR A 67 -1.56 12.80 4.61
N ALA A 68 -1.10 12.39 3.43
CA ALA A 68 0.33 12.14 3.21
C ALA A 68 1.17 13.42 3.38
N ALA A 69 0.59 14.61 3.09
CA ALA A 69 1.26 15.90 3.29
C ALA A 69 1.47 16.22 4.77
N GLU A 70 0.45 16.00 5.62
CA GLU A 70 0.57 16.20 7.07
C GLU A 70 1.61 15.27 7.68
N ILE A 71 1.60 13.99 7.27
CA ILE A 71 2.58 13.01 7.75
C ILE A 71 3.98 13.36 7.24
N HIS A 72 4.12 13.83 6.00
CA HIS A 72 5.41 14.26 5.46
C HIS A 72 6.00 15.41 6.29
N LYS A 73 5.20 16.44 6.54
CA LYS A 73 5.58 17.57 7.38
C LYS A 73 5.96 17.12 8.79
N PHE A 74 5.12 16.32 9.45
CA PHE A 74 5.38 15.78 10.78
C PHE A 74 6.69 14.97 10.85
N HIS A 75 6.94 14.10 9.86
CA HIS A 75 8.17 13.32 9.83
C HIS A 75 9.41 14.17 9.60
N GLN A 76 9.34 15.27 8.83
CA GLN A 76 10.45 16.19 8.67
C GLN A 76 10.67 17.09 9.89
N GLU A 77 9.61 17.70 10.39
CA GLU A 77 9.72 18.73 11.44
C GLU A 77 9.93 18.12 12.83
N GLU A 78 9.21 17.03 13.17
CA GLU A 78 9.24 16.45 14.51
C GLU A 78 10.17 15.24 14.62
N ARG A 79 10.26 14.41 13.58
CA ARG A 79 11.10 13.22 13.59
C ARG A 79 12.48 13.44 12.99
N LYS A 80 12.69 14.57 12.31
CA LYS A 80 13.93 14.91 11.59
C LYS A 80 14.30 13.87 10.52
N TRP A 81 13.28 13.22 9.95
CA TRP A 81 13.46 12.29 8.84
C TRP A 81 13.48 13.04 7.51
N ALA A 82 13.95 12.38 6.45
CA ALA A 82 13.97 12.96 5.10
C ALA A 82 12.59 13.35 4.56
N GLY A 83 11.50 12.83 5.15
CA GLY A 83 10.11 13.06 4.81
C GLY A 83 9.26 11.86 5.21
N ILE A 84 8.03 11.78 4.67
CA ILE A 84 7.13 10.66 4.96
C ILE A 84 7.83 9.31 4.79
N GLY A 85 7.72 8.44 5.82
CA GLY A 85 8.37 7.13 5.83
C GLY A 85 7.69 6.07 4.97
N TYR A 86 6.37 6.22 4.75
CA TYR A 86 5.53 5.26 4.05
C TYR A 86 5.55 5.47 2.53
N HIS A 87 5.33 4.40 1.76
CA HIS A 87 5.18 4.45 0.31
C HIS A 87 3.75 4.80 -0.10
N TYR A 88 2.78 4.31 0.67
CA TYR A 88 1.36 4.57 0.45
C TYR A 88 0.68 4.91 1.77
N LEU A 89 -0.24 5.87 1.71
CA LEU A 89 -1.17 6.19 2.77
C LEU A 89 -2.59 5.97 2.26
N ILE A 90 -3.41 5.28 3.05
CA ILE A 90 -4.83 5.04 2.76
C ILE A 90 -5.65 5.84 3.75
N ARG A 91 -6.36 6.85 3.25
CA ARG A 91 -7.25 7.70 4.02
C ARG A 91 -8.54 6.99 4.42
N LYS A 92 -9.32 7.57 5.33
CA LYS A 92 -10.56 6.96 5.83
C LYS A 92 -11.64 6.74 4.76
N ASP A 93 -11.67 7.57 3.74
CA ASP A 93 -12.53 7.44 2.57
C ASP A 93 -12.05 6.38 1.55
N GLY A 94 -10.87 5.80 1.81
CA GLY A 94 -10.25 4.80 0.93
C GLY A 94 -9.32 5.42 -0.12
N MET A 95 -9.16 6.75 -0.19
CA MET A 95 -8.21 7.39 -1.09
C MET A 95 -6.80 6.89 -0.79
N ILE A 96 -6.08 6.45 -1.84
CA ILE A 96 -4.69 6.02 -1.76
C ILE A 96 -3.81 7.19 -2.19
N GLU A 97 -2.99 7.71 -1.29
CA GLU A 97 -1.99 8.74 -1.58
C GLU A 97 -0.60 8.12 -1.64
N GLN A 98 0.17 8.49 -2.66
CA GLN A 98 1.58 8.11 -2.73
C GLN A 98 2.40 9.01 -1.79
N GLY A 99 3.17 8.40 -0.90
CA GLY A 99 4.19 9.07 -0.11
C GLY A 99 5.57 9.01 -0.78
N ARG A 100 6.46 8.11 -0.32
CA ARG A 100 7.73 7.84 -1.01
C ARG A 100 7.48 7.18 -2.35
N ARG A 101 8.38 7.42 -3.31
CA ARG A 101 8.34 6.69 -4.58
C ARG A 101 8.50 5.19 -4.31
N PRO A 102 7.79 4.31 -5.05
CA PRO A 102 7.85 2.87 -4.81
C PRO A 102 9.25 2.25 -4.92
N ARG A 103 10.18 2.91 -5.59
CA ARG A 103 11.59 2.46 -5.70
C ARG A 103 12.48 3.00 -4.56
N ALA A 104 12.02 3.95 -3.78
CA ALA A 104 12.78 4.49 -2.66
C ALA A 104 12.87 3.50 -1.49
N ILE A 105 13.97 3.58 -0.74
CA ILE A 105 14.06 2.96 0.59
C ILE A 105 13.11 3.71 1.52
N GLY A 106 12.27 2.98 2.26
CA GLY A 106 11.33 3.54 3.23
C GLY A 106 11.99 4.04 4.51
N ALA A 107 11.18 4.60 5.41
CA ALA A 107 11.54 4.86 6.80
C ALA A 107 10.34 4.49 7.68
N HIS A 108 9.96 3.19 7.68
CA HIS A 108 8.73 2.72 8.34
C HIS A 108 8.91 1.45 9.19
N ALA A 109 9.96 0.64 8.92
CA ALA A 109 10.27 -0.56 9.69
C ALA A 109 11.79 -0.71 9.80
N LEU A 110 12.34 -0.47 10.99
CA LEU A 110 13.79 -0.52 11.23
C LEU A 110 14.36 -1.91 10.86
N GLY A 111 15.44 -1.94 10.09
CA GLY A 111 16.05 -3.17 9.59
C GLY A 111 15.39 -3.74 8.33
N HIS A 112 14.17 -3.33 7.98
CA HIS A 112 13.39 -3.90 6.86
C HIS A 112 13.08 -2.91 5.72
N ASN A 113 13.49 -1.65 5.84
CA ASN A 113 13.18 -0.61 4.85
C ASN A 113 13.77 -0.87 3.46
N LYS A 114 14.91 -1.58 3.38
CA LYS A 114 15.65 -1.80 2.12
C LYS A 114 14.98 -2.80 1.18
N HIS A 115 14.05 -3.62 1.68
CA HIS A 115 13.42 -4.67 0.89
C HIS A 115 11.88 -4.67 0.96
N SER A 116 11.25 -3.71 1.67
CA SER A 116 9.81 -3.68 1.87
C SER A 116 9.13 -2.39 1.43
N LEU A 117 7.82 -2.47 1.19
CA LEU A 117 6.92 -1.34 0.98
C LEU A 117 6.05 -1.11 2.21
N GLY A 118 6.11 0.10 2.78
CA GLY A 118 5.22 0.51 3.88
C GLY A 118 3.90 1.05 3.36
N ILE A 119 2.79 0.44 3.81
CA ILE A 119 1.41 0.84 3.53
C ILE A 119 0.77 1.24 4.86
N CYS A 120 0.44 2.52 5.01
CA CYS A 120 -0.14 3.07 6.23
C CYS A 120 -1.62 3.40 6.03
N LEU A 121 -2.47 3.02 6.98
CA LEU A 121 -3.87 3.42 7.03
C LEU A 121 -4.05 4.53 8.07
N ALA A 122 -4.77 5.60 7.72
CA ALA A 122 -5.08 6.69 8.65
C ALA A 122 -6.01 6.23 9.77
N GLY A 123 -5.61 6.45 11.02
CA GLY A 123 -6.39 6.14 12.22
C GLY A 123 -5.60 5.35 13.26
N ASN A 124 -6.21 5.19 14.45
CA ASN A 124 -5.69 4.36 15.54
C ASN A 124 -6.50 3.07 15.66
N PHE A 125 -5.95 1.94 15.20
CA PHE A 125 -6.65 0.66 15.19
C PHE A 125 -6.37 -0.23 16.42
N ASP A 126 -5.75 0.31 17.43
CA ASP A 126 -5.84 -0.28 18.78
C ASP A 126 -7.16 0.07 19.45
N ILE A 127 -7.75 1.21 19.09
CA ILE A 127 -9.02 1.72 19.62
C ILE A 127 -10.14 1.53 18.61
N GLY A 128 -10.01 2.13 17.43
CA GLY A 128 -11.00 2.08 16.35
C GLY A 128 -10.83 0.88 15.42
N LYS A 129 -11.65 0.85 14.36
CA LYS A 129 -11.59 -0.15 13.29
C LYS A 129 -11.32 0.54 11.96
N PRO A 130 -10.61 -0.11 11.02
CA PRO A 130 -10.51 0.42 9.66
C PRO A 130 -11.90 0.47 9.01
N THR A 131 -12.15 1.51 8.22
CA THR A 131 -13.40 1.66 7.47
C THR A 131 -13.51 0.58 6.39
N ALA A 132 -14.74 0.36 5.88
CA ALA A 132 -14.96 -0.53 4.74
C ALA A 132 -14.19 -0.06 3.49
N ALA A 133 -14.12 1.28 3.27
CA ALA A 133 -13.38 1.88 2.18
C ALA A 133 -11.87 1.65 2.32
N GLN A 134 -11.29 1.84 3.50
CA GLN A 134 -9.88 1.52 3.76
C GLN A 134 -9.57 0.05 3.51
N MET A 135 -10.44 -0.85 3.98
CA MET A 135 -10.23 -2.29 3.77
C MET A 135 -10.35 -2.71 2.30
N LYS A 136 -11.24 -2.08 1.54
CA LYS A 136 -11.30 -2.28 0.09
C LYS A 136 -9.99 -1.84 -0.55
N SER A 137 -9.55 -0.62 -0.29
CA SER A 137 -8.36 -0.04 -0.91
C SER A 137 -7.07 -0.75 -0.55
N VAL A 138 -6.88 -1.17 0.71
CA VAL A 138 -5.67 -1.91 1.10
C VAL A 138 -5.62 -3.29 0.44
N LYS A 139 -6.75 -3.97 0.27
CA LYS A 139 -6.82 -5.24 -0.44
C LYS A 139 -6.46 -5.10 -1.91
N GLU A 140 -7.06 -4.12 -2.59
CA GLU A 140 -6.79 -3.83 -4.01
C GLU A 140 -5.33 -3.41 -4.23
N LEU A 141 -4.79 -2.55 -3.36
CA LEU A 141 -3.39 -2.11 -3.40
C LEU A 141 -2.43 -3.29 -3.19
N CYS A 142 -2.65 -4.10 -2.16
CA CYS A 142 -1.79 -5.25 -1.87
C CYS A 142 -1.82 -6.27 -3.02
N ARG A 143 -3.00 -6.59 -3.57
CA ARG A 143 -3.12 -7.49 -4.73
C ARG A 143 -2.34 -6.99 -5.93
N TRP A 144 -2.49 -5.70 -6.28
CA TRP A 144 -1.74 -5.10 -7.37
C TRP A 144 -0.22 -5.13 -7.12
N LEU A 145 0.23 -4.81 -5.89
CA LEU A 145 1.64 -4.84 -5.54
C LEU A 145 2.21 -6.27 -5.56
N CYS A 146 1.49 -7.26 -5.04
CA CYS A 146 1.90 -8.66 -5.13
C CYS A 146 2.11 -9.09 -6.59
N LYS A 147 1.15 -8.79 -7.47
CA LYS A 147 1.28 -9.07 -8.89
C LYS A 147 2.47 -8.34 -9.53
N LYS A 148 2.63 -7.06 -9.22
CA LYS A 148 3.69 -6.21 -9.78
C LYS A 148 5.08 -6.68 -9.42
N TYR A 149 5.27 -7.20 -8.20
CA TYR A 149 6.58 -7.64 -7.69
C TYR A 149 6.74 -9.17 -7.68
N GLY A 150 5.77 -9.92 -8.19
CA GLY A 150 5.83 -11.38 -8.23
C GLY A 150 5.81 -12.03 -6.84
N LEU A 151 5.06 -11.46 -5.88
CA LEU A 151 4.98 -11.93 -4.51
C LEU A 151 3.81 -12.91 -4.33
N ASP A 152 4.03 -14.01 -3.62
CA ASP A 152 2.94 -14.86 -3.13
C ASP A 152 2.34 -14.26 -1.86
N PRO A 153 1.09 -13.76 -1.88
CA PRO A 153 0.47 -13.14 -0.72
C PRO A 153 0.26 -14.10 0.45
N MET A 154 0.30 -15.42 0.21
CA MET A 154 0.13 -16.44 1.24
C MET A 154 1.46 -16.87 1.86
N GLU A 155 2.58 -16.54 1.24
CA GLU A 155 3.90 -16.81 1.79
C GLU A 155 4.13 -16.01 3.07
N LYS A 156 4.72 -16.71 4.07
CA LYS A 156 5.05 -16.09 5.36
C LYS A 156 6.10 -14.99 5.16
N GLY A 157 5.80 -13.78 5.65
CA GLY A 157 6.70 -12.63 5.54
C GLY A 157 6.33 -11.65 4.42
N VAL A 158 5.51 -12.04 3.44
CA VAL A 158 5.14 -11.18 2.31
C VAL A 158 4.18 -10.06 2.69
N ILE A 159 3.04 -10.36 3.30
CA ILE A 159 2.12 -9.33 3.83
C ILE A 159 2.11 -9.43 5.35
N VAL A 160 2.72 -8.47 6.02
CA VAL A 160 2.93 -8.49 7.47
C VAL A 160 2.45 -7.19 8.12
N GLY A 161 2.17 -7.23 9.41
CA GLY A 161 2.01 -6.04 10.22
C GLY A 161 3.37 -5.56 10.74
N HIS A 162 3.50 -4.27 11.04
CA HIS A 162 4.75 -3.74 11.57
C HIS A 162 5.22 -4.49 12.84
N ARG A 163 4.29 -4.93 13.69
CA ARG A 163 4.59 -5.72 14.90
C ARG A 163 5.21 -7.09 14.66
N ASP A 164 5.11 -7.61 13.44
CA ASP A 164 5.75 -8.87 13.08
C ASP A 164 7.26 -8.71 12.86
N LEU A 165 7.73 -7.46 12.69
CA LEU A 165 9.10 -7.10 12.38
C LEU A 165 9.80 -6.34 13.53
N ASN A 166 9.08 -5.52 14.28
CA ASN A 166 9.62 -4.66 15.33
C ASN A 166 8.73 -4.71 16.58
N ASP A 167 9.28 -4.38 17.74
CA ASP A 167 8.54 -4.25 19.00
C ASP A 167 7.65 -2.99 18.96
N THR A 168 6.39 -3.18 18.56
CA THR A 168 5.39 -2.12 18.41
C THR A 168 3.96 -2.67 18.42
N LEU A 169 2.99 -1.84 18.79
CA LEU A 169 1.56 -2.19 18.66
C LEU A 169 1.02 -2.00 17.22
N CYS A 170 1.76 -1.28 16.36
CA CYS A 170 1.36 -1.04 14.96
C CYS A 170 1.22 -2.39 14.19
N PRO A 171 0.19 -2.57 13.39
CA PRO A 171 -0.81 -1.62 12.89
C PRO A 171 -2.09 -1.50 13.74
N GLY A 172 -2.03 -1.83 15.02
CA GLY A 172 -3.17 -1.88 15.93
C GLY A 172 -3.94 -3.21 15.85
N LYS A 173 -4.44 -3.68 17.01
CA LYS A 173 -5.04 -5.03 17.13
C LYS A 173 -6.19 -5.28 16.14
N ASN A 174 -7.02 -4.24 15.87
CA ASN A 174 -8.20 -4.38 15.03
C ASN A 174 -7.88 -4.49 13.52
N LEU A 175 -6.83 -3.84 13.04
CA LEU A 175 -6.34 -4.01 11.67
C LEU A 175 -5.50 -5.29 11.55
N TYR A 176 -4.65 -5.57 12.54
CA TYR A 176 -3.80 -6.76 12.54
C TYR A 176 -4.59 -8.06 12.38
N ARG A 177 -5.72 -8.21 13.08
CA ARG A 177 -6.62 -9.38 12.96
C ARG A 177 -7.18 -9.57 11.54
N ARG A 178 -7.13 -8.54 10.71
CA ARG A 178 -7.66 -8.56 9.34
C ARG A 178 -6.58 -8.85 8.28
N LEU A 179 -5.31 -9.02 8.64
CA LEU A 179 -4.26 -9.33 7.67
C LEU A 179 -4.54 -10.62 6.88
N GLY A 180 -5.10 -11.65 7.53
CA GLY A 180 -5.52 -12.87 6.86
C GLY A 180 -6.60 -12.65 5.79
N GLU A 181 -7.51 -11.68 5.99
CA GLU A 181 -8.50 -11.29 4.98
C GLU A 181 -7.82 -10.59 3.79
N ILE A 182 -6.83 -9.74 4.05
CA ILE A 182 -6.06 -9.06 3.00
C ILE A 182 -5.32 -10.09 2.15
N ARG A 183 -4.60 -11.01 2.78
CA ARG A 183 -3.84 -12.06 2.08
C ARG A 183 -4.73 -12.91 1.16
N ARG A 184 -5.84 -13.42 1.68
CA ARG A 184 -6.80 -14.22 0.89
C ARG A 184 -7.44 -13.49 -0.27
N PHE A 185 -7.60 -12.17 -0.17
CA PHE A 185 -8.12 -11.38 -1.28
C PHE A 185 -7.10 -11.20 -2.41
N CYS A 186 -5.82 -11.32 -2.12
CA CYS A 186 -4.74 -11.10 -3.08
C CYS A 186 -4.41 -12.33 -3.95
N VAL A 187 -4.95 -13.48 -3.62
CA VAL A 187 -4.82 -14.75 -4.38
C VAL A 187 -5.61 -14.73 -5.67
#